data_1574672bc6bcf2026a5e527d713c8740
#
_entry.id   1574672bc6bcf2026a5e527d713c8740
#
_cell.length_a   1.000
_cell.length_b   1.000
_cell.length_c   1.000
_cell.angle_alpha   90.00
_cell.angle_beta   90.00
_cell.angle_gamma   90.00
#
_symmetry.space_group_name_H-M   'P 1'
#
loop_
_entity.id
_entity.type
_entity.pdbx_description
1 polymer ?
#
loop_
_entity_poly.entity_id
_entity_poly.type
_entity_poly.pdbx_seq_one_letter_code
_entity_poly.pdbx_strand_id
1 'polypeptide(L)'
;MSAAILRSARAVQPAGRLLFSLFATGAIAVLSAPALAHDAKPTAALPQGWSYPFACCANYDCRTTHSGEVLEKPNGYVIAGTGEVVPMTDKRVKDSPDGEFHWCAHQAGLDAGKTICLFVPPRSY
;
A
#
# COMPACT_ATOMS: atom_id res chain seq x y z
N MET A 1 -6.97 81.89 44.32
CA MET A 1 -7.70 82.57 43.22
C MET A 1 -7.02 82.22 41.95
N SER A 2 -7.51 81.25 41.19
CA SER A 2 -7.20 81.05 39.75
C SER A 2 -7.99 79.85 39.28
N ALA A 3 -8.90 80.11 38.39
CA ALA A 3 -9.78 79.12 37.78
C ALA A 3 -9.01 78.29 36.76
N ALA A 4 -9.04 76.97 36.88
CA ALA A 4 -8.53 76.08 35.90
C ALA A 4 -9.63 75.71 34.91
N ILE A 5 -9.43 76.03 33.65
CA ILE A 5 -10.31 75.76 32.54
C ILE A 5 -10.06 74.32 32.07
N LEU A 6 -11.05 73.43 32.24
CA LEU A 6 -11.05 72.10 31.66
C LEU A 6 -11.35 72.22 30.16
N ARG A 7 -10.37 71.89 29.33
CA ARG A 7 -10.58 71.68 27.92
C ARG A 7 -10.91 70.21 27.66
N SER A 8 -12.13 69.95 27.30
CA SER A 8 -12.63 68.66 26.85
C SER A 8 -12.01 68.33 25.48
N ALA A 9 -11.14 67.36 25.44
CA ALA A 9 -10.62 66.82 24.18
C ALA A 9 -11.58 65.72 23.70
N ARG A 10 -12.29 66.03 22.62
CA ARG A 10 -13.07 65.02 21.89
C ARG A 10 -12.10 64.08 21.15
N ALA A 11 -12.09 62.83 21.60
CA ALA A 11 -11.41 61.77 20.87
C ALA A 11 -12.21 61.43 19.59
N VAL A 12 -11.59 61.69 18.45
CA VAL A 12 -12.07 61.21 17.16
C VAL A 12 -11.71 59.74 17.05
N GLN A 13 -12.71 58.88 17.03
CA GLN A 13 -12.52 57.45 16.73
C GLN A 13 -12.31 57.30 15.22
N PRO A 14 -11.23 56.65 14.79
CA PRO A 14 -11.11 56.27 13.40
C PRO A 14 -12.04 55.09 13.13
N ALA A 15 -12.86 55.19 12.09
CA ALA A 15 -13.73 54.15 11.59
C ALA A 15 -12.95 52.87 11.35
N GLY A 16 -13.28 51.84 12.13
CA GLY A 16 -12.72 50.50 11.98
C GLY A 16 -13.05 49.94 10.60
N ARG A 17 -12.03 49.77 9.79
CA ARG A 17 -12.10 48.92 8.61
C ARG A 17 -12.25 47.47 9.08
N LEU A 18 -13.47 46.94 8.98
CA LEU A 18 -13.76 45.53 9.03
C LEU A 18 -13.10 44.87 7.81
N LEU A 19 -11.87 44.43 8.00
CA LEU A 19 -11.24 43.49 7.07
C LEU A 19 -11.94 42.13 7.28
N PHE A 20 -12.91 41.85 6.44
CA PHE A 20 -13.44 40.50 6.25
C PHE A 20 -12.30 39.66 5.70
N SER A 21 -11.60 38.93 6.60
CA SER A 21 -10.74 37.83 6.24
C SER A 21 -11.63 36.71 5.71
N LEU A 22 -11.76 36.64 4.39
CA LEU A 22 -12.25 35.48 3.69
C LEU A 22 -11.23 34.32 3.92
N PHE A 23 -11.47 33.52 4.96
CA PHE A 23 -10.84 32.22 5.07
C PHE A 23 -11.37 31.37 3.91
N ALA A 24 -10.63 31.37 2.82
CA ALA A 24 -10.79 30.39 1.77
C ALA A 24 -10.39 29.04 2.39
N THR A 25 -11.36 28.30 2.89
CA THR A 25 -11.25 26.89 3.25
C THR A 25 -10.98 26.12 1.95
N GLY A 26 -9.71 26.03 1.56
CA GLY A 26 -9.27 25.13 0.51
C GLY A 26 -9.57 23.72 0.95
N ALA A 27 -10.63 23.11 0.40
CA ALA A 27 -10.87 21.69 0.51
C ALA A 27 -9.68 20.97 -0.17
N ILE A 28 -8.74 20.49 0.62
CA ILE A 28 -7.69 19.58 0.16
C ILE A 28 -8.42 18.28 -0.18
N ALA A 29 -8.78 18.11 -1.45
CA ALA A 29 -9.20 16.84 -1.97
C ALA A 29 -7.97 15.90 -1.86
N VAL A 30 -7.95 15.08 -0.80
CA VAL A 30 -7.01 14.00 -0.69
C VAL A 30 -7.38 13.02 -1.80
N LEU A 31 -6.69 13.12 -2.94
CA LEU A 31 -6.72 12.08 -3.95
C LEU A 31 -6.12 10.83 -3.30
N SER A 32 -6.99 9.96 -2.82
CA SER A 32 -6.61 8.61 -2.43
C SER A 32 -6.17 7.92 -3.73
N ALA A 33 -4.87 7.97 -4.02
CA ALA A 33 -4.32 7.10 -5.06
C ALA A 33 -4.66 5.66 -4.64
N PRO A 34 -5.26 4.84 -5.52
CA PRO A 34 -5.41 3.43 -5.21
C PRO A 34 -4.03 2.89 -4.90
N ALA A 35 -3.88 2.24 -3.74
CA ALA A 35 -2.69 1.49 -3.43
C ALA A 35 -2.63 0.36 -4.46
N LEU A 36 -1.88 0.58 -5.54
CA LEU A 36 -1.68 -0.44 -6.56
C LEU A 36 -0.86 -1.54 -5.89
N ALA A 37 -1.46 -2.71 -5.80
CA ALA A 37 -0.72 -3.92 -5.54
C ALA A 37 0.37 -4.01 -6.62
N HIS A 38 1.57 -4.39 -6.21
CA HIS A 38 2.69 -4.54 -7.11
C HIS A 38 2.34 -5.53 -8.25
N ASP A 39 2.72 -5.18 -9.47
CA ASP A 39 2.42 -5.99 -10.65
C ASP A 39 3.46 -7.10 -10.85
N ALA A 40 2.99 -8.26 -11.29
CA ALA A 40 3.84 -9.33 -11.80
C ALA A 40 4.47 -8.90 -13.13
N LYS A 41 5.70 -9.33 -13.38
CA LYS A 41 6.36 -9.06 -14.65
C LYS A 41 5.60 -9.74 -15.80
N PRO A 42 5.51 -9.09 -16.97
CA PRO A 42 4.95 -9.71 -18.15
C PRO A 42 5.63 -11.04 -18.48
N THR A 43 4.83 -12.02 -18.87
CA THR A 43 5.30 -13.33 -19.35
C THR A 43 4.79 -13.59 -20.77
N ALA A 44 5.27 -14.66 -21.41
CA ALA A 44 4.77 -15.04 -22.71
C ALA A 44 3.28 -15.40 -22.69
N ALA A 45 2.78 -15.96 -21.59
CA ALA A 45 1.37 -16.30 -21.40
C ALA A 45 0.50 -15.07 -21.12
N LEU A 46 1.05 -14.05 -20.44
CA LEU A 46 0.39 -12.79 -20.09
C LEU A 46 1.30 -11.60 -20.43
N PRO A 47 1.35 -11.18 -21.70
CA PRO A 47 2.25 -10.09 -22.13
C PRO A 47 1.95 -8.73 -21.48
N GLN A 48 0.71 -8.51 -21.02
CA GLN A 48 0.31 -7.30 -20.27
C GLN A 48 0.62 -7.39 -18.77
N GLY A 49 1.12 -8.54 -18.28
CA GLY A 49 1.28 -8.79 -16.84
C GLY A 49 -0.07 -8.98 -16.13
N TRP A 50 -0.02 -9.01 -14.81
CA TRP A 50 -1.20 -9.08 -13.92
C TRP A 50 -0.83 -8.53 -12.54
N SER A 51 -1.83 -8.09 -11.79
CA SER A 51 -1.61 -7.51 -10.47
C SER A 51 -1.83 -8.55 -9.38
N TYR A 52 -0.93 -8.63 -8.43
CA TYR A 52 -1.12 -9.47 -7.25
C TYR A 52 -2.29 -8.96 -6.42
N PRO A 53 -3.13 -9.86 -5.85
CA PRO A 53 -4.17 -9.43 -4.92
C PRO A 53 -3.56 -8.69 -3.72
N PHE A 54 -4.18 -7.60 -3.30
CA PHE A 54 -3.70 -6.79 -2.17
C PHE A 54 -3.50 -7.62 -0.89
N ALA A 55 -4.34 -8.61 -0.65
CA ALA A 55 -4.21 -9.52 0.48
C ALA A 55 -2.92 -10.38 0.45
N CYS A 56 -2.30 -10.53 -0.71
CA CYS A 56 -1.05 -11.26 -0.87
C CYS A 56 0.17 -10.33 -0.95
N CYS A 57 -0.01 -9.11 -1.45
CA CYS A 57 1.10 -8.20 -1.73
C CYS A 57 0.69 -6.77 -1.39
N ALA A 58 1.05 -6.30 -0.21
CA ALA A 58 0.78 -4.94 0.22
C ALA A 58 1.73 -3.91 -0.42
N ASN A 59 2.91 -4.34 -0.95
CA ASN A 59 3.87 -3.50 -1.67
C ASN A 59 4.84 -4.35 -2.52
N TYR A 60 5.96 -4.80 -1.94
CA TYR A 60 7.03 -5.51 -2.66
C TYR A 60 7.20 -6.96 -2.21
N ASP A 61 6.18 -7.52 -1.60
CA ASP A 61 6.26 -8.81 -0.94
C ASP A 61 6.21 -9.99 -1.93
N CYS A 62 5.78 -9.74 -3.17
CA CYS A 62 5.60 -10.77 -4.20
C CYS A 62 6.65 -10.68 -5.30
N ARG A 63 7.06 -11.83 -5.80
CA ARG A 63 7.92 -11.94 -6.98
C ARG A 63 7.74 -13.27 -7.70
N THR A 64 8.07 -13.29 -8.98
CA THR A 64 8.26 -14.54 -9.71
C THR A 64 9.46 -15.27 -9.11
N THR A 65 9.36 -16.58 -8.92
CA THR A 65 10.46 -17.38 -8.39
C THR A 65 11.39 -17.86 -9.50
N HIS A 66 12.63 -18.16 -9.12
CA HIS A 66 13.56 -18.83 -10.01
C HIS A 66 13.39 -20.36 -9.93
N SER A 67 13.90 -21.07 -10.93
CA SER A 67 13.88 -22.52 -10.94
C SER A 67 14.54 -23.10 -9.67
N GLY A 68 13.83 -24.00 -9.00
CA GLY A 68 14.30 -24.64 -7.77
C GLY A 68 14.04 -23.87 -6.46
N GLU A 69 13.50 -22.65 -6.50
CA GLU A 69 13.12 -21.93 -5.27
C GLU A 69 11.84 -22.50 -4.65
N VAL A 70 10.93 -23.00 -5.45
CA VAL A 70 9.72 -23.71 -5.01
C VAL A 70 9.78 -25.13 -5.53
N LEU A 71 9.78 -26.07 -4.62
CA LEU A 71 9.86 -27.50 -4.93
C LEU A 71 8.51 -28.15 -4.62
N GLU A 72 7.90 -28.77 -5.60
CA GLU A 72 6.71 -29.57 -5.38
C GLU A 72 7.09 -30.94 -4.78
N LYS A 73 6.51 -31.27 -3.65
CA LYS A 73 6.72 -32.52 -2.91
C LYS A 73 5.37 -33.16 -2.56
N PRO A 74 5.30 -34.45 -2.25
CA PRO A 74 4.05 -35.12 -1.90
C PRO A 74 3.29 -34.47 -0.74
N ASN A 75 3.97 -33.77 0.17
CA ASN A 75 3.40 -33.12 1.34
C ASN A 75 3.14 -31.61 1.15
N GLY A 76 3.44 -31.06 -0.02
CA GLY A 76 3.22 -29.64 -0.32
C GLY A 76 4.36 -29.01 -1.12
N TYR A 77 4.35 -27.70 -1.16
CA TYR A 77 5.38 -26.89 -1.79
C TYR A 77 6.43 -26.49 -0.76
N VAL A 78 7.68 -26.80 -1.06
CA VAL A 78 8.82 -26.46 -0.18
C VAL A 78 9.48 -25.21 -0.72
N ILE A 79 9.57 -24.18 0.11
CA ILE A 79 10.32 -22.94 -0.20
C ILE A 79 11.79 -23.19 0.15
N ALA A 80 12.64 -23.35 -0.87
CA ALA A 80 14.01 -23.78 -0.66
C ALA A 80 14.83 -22.83 0.24
N GLY A 81 14.58 -21.52 0.12
CA GLY A 81 15.31 -20.50 0.89
C GLY A 81 14.99 -20.48 2.39
N THR A 82 13.80 -20.93 2.80
CA THR A 82 13.35 -20.89 4.19
C THR A 82 13.11 -22.29 4.77
N GLY A 83 12.96 -23.30 3.92
CA GLY A 83 12.55 -24.65 4.32
C GLY A 83 11.06 -24.76 4.69
N GLU A 84 10.27 -23.67 4.54
CA GLU A 84 8.84 -23.71 4.81
C GLU A 84 8.16 -24.71 3.87
N VAL A 85 7.28 -25.54 4.44
CA VAL A 85 6.41 -26.44 3.69
C VAL A 85 5.00 -25.88 3.69
N VAL A 86 4.48 -25.51 2.53
CA VAL A 86 3.11 -25.02 2.35
C VAL A 86 2.27 -26.18 1.80
N PRO A 87 1.34 -26.75 2.57
CA PRO A 87 0.48 -27.84 2.09
C PRO A 87 -0.28 -27.45 0.83
N MET A 88 -0.49 -28.39 -0.09
CA MET A 88 -1.17 -28.11 -1.36
C MET A 88 -2.61 -27.61 -1.18
N THR A 89 -3.25 -27.96 -0.07
CA THR A 89 -4.62 -27.53 0.28
C THR A 89 -4.65 -26.27 1.15
N ASP A 90 -3.48 -25.66 1.42
CA ASP A 90 -3.41 -24.46 2.22
C ASP A 90 -4.07 -23.30 1.46
N LYS A 91 -4.87 -22.48 2.18
CA LYS A 91 -5.55 -21.29 1.60
C LYS A 91 -4.62 -20.26 0.99
N ARG A 92 -3.34 -20.29 1.34
CA ARG A 92 -2.29 -19.44 0.79
C ARG A 92 -1.87 -19.86 -0.62
N VAL A 93 -2.12 -21.11 -1.00
CA VAL A 93 -1.87 -21.61 -2.36
C VAL A 93 -2.98 -21.12 -3.28
N LYS A 94 -2.59 -20.55 -4.42
CA LYS A 94 -3.49 -19.98 -5.42
C LYS A 94 -3.03 -20.36 -6.81
N ASP A 95 -3.96 -20.42 -7.77
CA ASP A 95 -3.61 -20.63 -9.17
C ASP A 95 -2.87 -19.41 -9.71
N SER A 96 -1.77 -19.66 -10.42
CA SER A 96 -1.01 -18.64 -11.11
C SER A 96 -1.66 -18.31 -12.45
N PRO A 97 -1.99 -17.05 -12.74
CA PRO A 97 -2.61 -16.67 -14.00
C PRO A 97 -1.70 -16.87 -15.23
N ASP A 98 -0.40 -16.78 -15.04
CA ASP A 98 0.60 -16.86 -16.12
C ASP A 98 1.34 -18.19 -16.18
N GLY A 99 1.02 -19.12 -15.28
CA GLY A 99 1.62 -20.44 -15.24
C GLY A 99 3.01 -20.51 -14.61
N GLU A 100 3.49 -19.41 -14.03
CA GLU A 100 4.76 -19.38 -13.32
C GLU A 100 4.53 -19.48 -11.80
N PHE A 101 5.56 -19.89 -11.06
CA PHE A 101 5.50 -19.80 -9.61
C PHE A 101 5.78 -18.38 -9.14
N HIS A 102 4.92 -17.85 -8.24
CA HIS A 102 5.16 -16.59 -7.57
C HIS A 102 5.06 -16.78 -6.05
N TRP A 103 6.02 -16.20 -5.37
CA TRP A 103 6.08 -16.28 -3.92
C TRP A 103 5.95 -14.89 -3.30
N CYS A 104 4.97 -14.76 -2.43
CA CYS A 104 4.72 -13.57 -1.63
C CYS A 104 5.07 -13.89 -0.18
N ALA A 105 6.02 -13.17 0.40
CA ALA A 105 6.50 -13.41 1.74
C ALA A 105 6.75 -12.12 2.51
N HIS A 106 6.61 -12.17 3.82
CA HIS A 106 6.98 -11.04 4.68
C HIS A 106 8.46 -10.69 4.49
N GLN A 107 8.74 -9.42 4.21
CA GLN A 107 10.11 -8.96 3.94
C GLN A 107 10.87 -8.57 5.21
N ALA A 108 10.17 -8.33 6.32
CA ALA A 108 10.78 -7.86 7.56
C ALA A 108 10.00 -8.32 8.80
N GLY A 109 10.57 -8.09 9.97
CA GLY A 109 9.96 -8.39 11.27
C GLY A 109 10.12 -9.84 11.67
N LEU A 110 9.34 -10.27 12.67
CA LEU A 110 9.39 -11.63 13.23
C LEU A 110 8.91 -12.71 12.25
N ASP A 111 8.14 -12.31 11.25
CA ASP A 111 7.61 -13.20 10.23
C ASP A 111 8.39 -13.14 8.92
N ALA A 112 9.55 -12.47 8.89
CA ALA A 112 10.38 -12.40 7.69
C ALA A 112 10.61 -13.78 7.07
N GLY A 113 10.34 -13.90 5.76
CA GLY A 113 10.46 -15.15 5.02
C GLY A 113 9.26 -16.11 5.15
N LYS A 114 8.25 -15.81 5.97
CA LYS A 114 7.01 -16.61 6.00
C LYS A 114 6.14 -16.30 4.81
N THR A 115 5.58 -17.32 4.20
CA THR A 115 4.71 -17.22 3.03
C THR A 115 3.38 -16.54 3.38
N ILE A 116 3.04 -15.48 2.65
CA ILE A 116 1.73 -14.84 2.65
C ILE A 116 0.83 -15.53 1.62
N CYS A 117 1.31 -15.65 0.37
CA CYS A 117 0.64 -16.37 -0.71
C CYS A 117 1.70 -17.08 -1.57
N LEU A 118 1.28 -18.19 -2.15
CA LEU A 118 2.05 -18.93 -3.14
C LEU A 118 1.18 -19.18 -4.37
N PHE A 119 1.53 -18.56 -5.48
CA PHE A 119 0.88 -18.83 -6.77
C PHE A 119 1.61 -19.96 -7.47
N VAL A 120 0.86 -20.96 -7.88
CA VAL A 120 1.39 -22.16 -8.51
C VAL A 120 0.79 -22.36 -9.90
N PRO A 121 1.54 -22.91 -10.85
CA PRO A 121 1.00 -23.27 -12.16
C PRO A 121 -0.24 -24.14 -12.00
N PRO A 122 -1.32 -23.86 -12.76
CA PRO A 122 -2.52 -24.69 -12.71
C PRO A 122 -2.17 -26.10 -13.18
N ARG A 123 -2.65 -27.11 -12.44
CA ARG A 123 -2.43 -28.50 -12.82
C ARG A 123 -3.38 -28.86 -13.96
N SER A 124 -2.83 -29.28 -15.08
CA SER A 124 -3.60 -30.00 -16.09
C SER A 124 -3.84 -31.44 -15.57
N TYR A 125 -5.07 -31.77 -15.29
CA TYR A 125 -5.50 -33.13 -15.00
C TYR A 125 -5.75 -33.91 -16.30
#